data_f0ab097426611613f87abf3012d4adb8
#
_entry.id   f0ab097426611613f87abf3012d4adb8
#
_cell.length_a   1.000
_cell.length_b   1.000
_cell.length_c   1.000
_cell.angle_alpha   90.00
_cell.angle_beta   90.00
_cell.angle_gamma   90.00
#
_symmetry.space_group_name_H-M   'P 1'
#
loop_
_entity.id
_entity.type
_entity.pdbx_description
1 polymer ?
#
loop_
_entity_poly.entity_id
_entity_poly.type
_entity_poly.pdbx_seq_one_letter_code
_entity_poly.pdbx_strand_id
1 'polypeptide(L)'
;MRRIVLMIIAMMFCITNMCANKKHALLIGISEYPTYSDVPQSSWPSIHGANDITLIANVIKSQGFSVQKILNKQATASGIRKSFKQLIQKVSLGDIVYIHFSGHGQSYEDLSGDESDGWDEAIVPYDARNMYIKGIYEGSNHILDDELEIYFAAIRNKIGEKGFLYVVLDACHMGGASRGDETDDDEIFVRGSDKGFSPNQKRYIPKIDRRGNMLVSKSSGQSGICIIEACRSYQTNAEIKQSGTYYGPLSYYINQSLKSIPLTTSTNWIEYVRKAMNADKRLIKQNMVVEQTSL
;
A
#
# COMPACT_ATOMS: atom_id res chain seq x y z
N MET A 1 -74.70 28.46 5.61
CA MET A 1 -73.83 27.33 6.01
C MET A 1 -72.67 27.28 5.07
N ARG A 2 -71.55 27.83 5.49
CA ARG A 2 -70.29 27.81 4.72
C ARG A 2 -69.49 26.58 5.14
N ARG A 3 -69.24 25.65 4.21
CA ARG A 3 -68.33 24.49 4.42
C ARG A 3 -66.88 24.94 4.22
N ILE A 4 -66.14 24.95 5.29
CA ILE A 4 -64.67 25.15 5.27
C ILE A 4 -64.07 23.80 4.92
N VAL A 5 -63.40 23.70 3.74
CA VAL A 5 -62.59 22.56 3.34
C VAL A 5 -61.18 22.81 3.85
N LEU A 6 -60.76 22.06 4.88
CA LEU A 6 -59.39 22.03 5.34
C LEU A 6 -58.56 21.15 4.36
N MET A 7 -57.73 21.79 3.58
CA MET A 7 -56.69 21.13 2.79
C MET A 7 -55.51 20.84 3.70
N ILE A 8 -55.35 19.59 4.12
CA ILE A 8 -54.15 19.12 4.81
C ILE A 8 -53.09 18.86 3.73
N ILE A 9 -52.12 19.77 3.59
CA ILE A 9 -50.91 19.55 2.78
C ILE A 9 -50.00 18.67 3.60
N ALA A 10 -50.00 17.37 3.28
CA ALA A 10 -48.99 16.44 3.77
C ALA A 10 -47.64 16.77 3.12
N MET A 11 -46.85 17.56 3.81
CA MET A 11 -45.44 17.83 3.44
C MET A 11 -44.66 16.57 3.69
N MET A 12 -44.51 15.75 2.65
CA MET A 12 -43.66 14.57 2.65
C MET A 12 -42.21 15.05 2.72
N PHE A 13 -41.67 15.17 3.93
CA PHE A 13 -40.22 15.33 4.15
C PHE A 13 -39.57 14.09 3.66
N CYS A 14 -39.09 14.11 2.42
CA CYS A 14 -38.09 13.15 1.91
C CYS A 14 -36.79 13.42 2.69
N ILE A 15 -36.65 12.76 3.84
CA ILE A 15 -35.37 12.72 4.55
C ILE A 15 -34.46 11.87 3.66
N THR A 16 -33.77 12.53 2.72
CA THR A 16 -32.61 11.96 2.11
C THR A 16 -31.62 11.78 3.25
N ASN A 17 -31.54 10.55 3.79
CA ASN A 17 -30.42 10.16 4.60
C ASN A 17 -29.16 10.39 3.75
N MET A 18 -28.56 11.57 3.88
CA MET A 18 -27.18 11.78 3.45
C MET A 18 -26.34 10.86 4.34
N CYS A 19 -26.20 9.61 3.90
CA CYS A 19 -25.27 8.69 4.52
C CYS A 19 -23.92 9.36 4.41
N ALA A 20 -23.40 9.85 5.53
CA ALA A 20 -22.07 10.46 5.55
C ALA A 20 -21.10 9.43 5.00
N ASN A 21 -20.28 9.83 4.03
CA ASN A 21 -19.25 8.96 3.42
C ASN A 21 -18.41 8.33 4.52
N LYS A 22 -18.39 7.01 4.56
CA LYS A 22 -17.60 6.28 5.55
C LYS A 22 -16.15 6.26 5.13
N LYS A 23 -15.29 6.10 6.11
CA LYS A 23 -13.85 5.98 5.91
C LYS A 23 -13.40 4.59 6.37
N HIS A 24 -12.79 3.83 5.48
CA HIS A 24 -12.33 2.47 5.73
C HIS A 24 -10.84 2.36 5.52
N ALA A 25 -10.13 1.69 6.42
CA ALA A 25 -8.72 1.41 6.27
C ALA A 25 -8.41 -0.08 6.41
N LEU A 26 -7.61 -0.62 5.48
CA LEU A 26 -6.97 -1.93 5.57
C LEU A 26 -5.47 -1.72 5.71
N LEU A 27 -4.92 -2.12 6.86
CA LEU A 27 -3.52 -1.93 7.20
C LEU A 27 -2.84 -3.29 7.37
N ILE A 28 -1.81 -3.53 6.58
CA ILE A 28 -1.09 -4.80 6.48
C ILE A 28 0.37 -4.57 6.84
N GLY A 29 0.87 -5.23 7.88
CA GLY A 29 2.26 -5.05 8.34
C GLY A 29 2.94 -6.35 8.71
N ILE A 30 4.16 -6.54 8.20
CA ILE A 30 4.93 -7.75 8.46
C ILE A 30 6.31 -7.35 8.95
N SER A 31 6.65 -7.78 10.18
CA SER A 31 7.98 -7.62 10.77
C SER A 31 8.72 -8.93 10.81
N GLU A 32 8.03 -10.00 11.15
CA GLU A 32 8.60 -11.33 11.32
C GLU A 32 8.16 -12.22 10.18
N TYR A 33 9.11 -12.89 9.55
CA TYR A 33 8.89 -13.90 8.52
C TYR A 33 9.30 -15.28 9.03
N PRO A 34 8.69 -16.37 8.53
CA PRO A 34 9.06 -17.72 8.96
C PRO A 34 10.49 -18.07 8.51
N THR A 35 11.18 -18.82 9.36
CA THR A 35 12.42 -19.49 8.98
C THR A 35 12.09 -20.88 8.46
N TYR A 36 12.49 -21.19 7.25
CA TYR A 36 12.27 -22.47 6.60
C TYR A 36 13.47 -23.40 6.80
N SER A 37 13.31 -24.49 7.57
CA SER A 37 14.39 -25.41 7.90
C SER A 37 14.80 -26.30 6.72
N ASP A 38 13.90 -26.54 5.76
CA ASP A 38 14.15 -27.32 4.55
C ASP A 38 15.08 -26.60 3.54
N VAL A 39 14.89 -25.29 3.39
CA VAL A 39 15.73 -24.41 2.54
C VAL A 39 15.90 -23.07 3.26
N PRO A 40 16.83 -22.97 4.24
CA PRO A 40 16.97 -21.78 5.09
C PRO A 40 17.20 -20.47 4.33
N GLN A 41 17.93 -20.51 3.22
CA GLN A 41 18.19 -19.35 2.36
C GLN A 41 16.97 -18.82 1.63
N SER A 42 15.85 -19.54 1.65
CA SER A 42 14.56 -19.08 1.11
C SER A 42 13.74 -18.24 2.09
N SER A 43 14.24 -18.06 3.30
CA SER A 43 13.60 -17.24 4.35
C SER A 43 13.86 -15.76 4.11
N TRP A 44 12.87 -14.93 4.42
CA TRP A 44 13.03 -13.48 4.45
C TRP A 44 13.63 -13.03 5.77
N PRO A 45 14.51 -12.02 5.78
CA PRO A 45 14.97 -11.40 7.01
C PRO A 45 13.82 -10.65 7.72
N SER A 46 13.92 -10.52 9.03
CA SER A 46 12.99 -9.68 9.79
C SER A 46 13.22 -8.20 9.51
N ILE A 47 12.13 -7.42 9.55
CA ILE A 47 12.07 -5.96 9.38
C ILE A 47 11.07 -5.39 10.40
N HIS A 48 10.62 -4.14 10.23
CA HIS A 48 9.76 -3.52 11.25
C HIS A 48 8.40 -3.02 10.73
N GLY A 49 7.84 -3.66 9.67
CA GLY A 49 6.57 -3.23 9.05
C GLY A 49 5.36 -3.19 10.00
N ALA A 50 5.32 -4.03 11.04
CA ALA A 50 4.25 -3.97 12.04
C ALA A 50 4.30 -2.70 12.90
N ASN A 51 5.49 -2.09 13.09
CA ASN A 51 5.63 -0.80 13.78
C ASN A 51 4.93 0.32 13.00
N ASP A 52 5.09 0.32 11.68
CA ASP A 52 4.46 1.28 10.79
C ASP A 52 2.95 1.21 10.87
N ILE A 53 2.42 -0.01 10.87
CA ILE A 53 0.96 -0.20 10.95
C ILE A 53 0.42 0.25 12.30
N THR A 54 1.19 0.12 13.37
CA THR A 54 0.80 0.66 14.68
C THR A 54 0.79 2.19 14.66
N LEU A 55 1.80 2.80 14.05
CA LEU A 55 1.94 4.23 13.89
C LEU A 55 0.80 4.83 13.04
N ILE A 56 0.57 4.25 11.86
CA ILE A 56 -0.47 4.69 10.91
C ILE A 56 -1.88 4.48 11.47
N ALA A 57 -2.14 3.33 12.14
CA ALA A 57 -3.44 3.05 12.71
C ALA A 57 -3.92 4.13 13.69
N ASN A 58 -3.00 4.71 14.46
CA ASN A 58 -3.35 5.74 15.44
C ASN A 58 -3.81 7.03 14.74
N VAL A 59 -3.05 7.51 13.75
CA VAL A 59 -3.39 8.74 13.04
C VAL A 59 -4.63 8.58 12.15
N ILE A 60 -4.81 7.43 11.51
CA ILE A 60 -5.95 7.15 10.64
C ILE A 60 -7.25 7.03 11.47
N LYS A 61 -7.20 6.39 12.65
CA LYS A 61 -8.34 6.31 13.56
C LYS A 61 -8.78 7.69 14.05
N SER A 62 -7.83 8.58 14.39
CA SER A 62 -8.16 9.95 14.82
C SER A 62 -8.84 10.77 13.72
N GLN A 63 -8.71 10.36 12.46
CA GLN A 63 -9.38 10.95 11.31
C GLN A 63 -10.72 10.27 10.93
N GLY A 64 -11.23 9.39 11.81
CA GLY A 64 -12.55 8.78 11.66
C GLY A 64 -12.59 7.52 10.79
N PHE A 65 -11.44 6.90 10.47
CA PHE A 65 -11.41 5.63 9.73
C PHE A 65 -11.76 4.43 10.61
N SER A 66 -12.61 3.55 10.08
CA SER A 66 -12.80 2.19 10.57
C SER A 66 -11.60 1.35 10.11
N VAL A 67 -10.75 0.94 11.04
CA VAL A 67 -9.45 0.30 10.74
C VAL A 67 -9.52 -1.21 10.94
N GLN A 68 -9.18 -1.96 9.89
CA GLN A 68 -8.84 -3.38 9.95
C GLN A 68 -7.31 -3.51 9.87
N LYS A 69 -6.71 -4.26 10.79
CA LYS A 69 -5.27 -4.59 10.78
C LYS A 69 -5.05 -6.07 10.62
N ILE A 70 -4.07 -6.44 9.81
CA ILE A 70 -3.53 -7.80 9.72
C ILE A 70 -2.00 -7.72 9.84
N LEU A 71 -1.45 -8.42 10.82
CA LEU A 71 -0.04 -8.32 11.18
C LEU A 71 0.65 -9.69 11.19
N ASN A 72 1.91 -9.73 10.76
CA ASN A 72 2.78 -10.90 10.85
C ASN A 72 2.07 -12.19 10.38
N LYS A 73 1.93 -13.20 11.24
CA LYS A 73 1.31 -14.50 10.95
C LYS A 73 -0.12 -14.43 10.39
N GLN A 74 -0.83 -13.32 10.58
CA GLN A 74 -2.15 -13.12 9.98
C GLN A 74 -2.07 -12.61 8.53
N ALA A 75 -0.94 -11.99 8.16
CA ALA A 75 -0.71 -11.41 6.84
C ALA A 75 -0.17 -12.46 5.84
N THR A 76 -0.70 -13.68 5.87
CA THR A 76 -0.48 -14.68 4.83
C THR A 76 -1.13 -14.24 3.52
N ALA A 77 -0.73 -14.82 2.39
CA ALA A 77 -1.36 -14.54 1.10
C ALA A 77 -2.89 -14.76 1.15
N SER A 78 -3.34 -15.86 1.75
CA SER A 78 -4.77 -16.11 1.93
C SER A 78 -5.45 -15.12 2.86
N GLY A 79 -4.77 -14.68 3.94
CA GLY A 79 -5.25 -13.67 4.88
C GLY A 79 -5.42 -12.30 4.23
N ILE A 80 -4.45 -11.89 3.41
CA ILE A 80 -4.50 -10.64 2.64
C ILE A 80 -5.65 -10.69 1.62
N ARG A 81 -5.71 -11.74 0.79
CA ARG A 81 -6.79 -11.95 -0.20
C ARG A 81 -8.18 -11.92 0.44
N LYS A 82 -8.34 -12.58 1.59
CA LYS A 82 -9.59 -12.56 2.37
C LYS A 82 -9.93 -11.14 2.84
N SER A 83 -8.95 -10.39 3.31
CA SER A 83 -9.15 -9.02 3.82
C SER A 83 -9.57 -8.05 2.71
N PHE A 84 -8.99 -8.16 1.51
CA PHE A 84 -9.46 -7.41 0.34
C PHE A 84 -10.91 -7.71 -0.02
N LYS A 85 -11.27 -9.01 -0.07
CA LYS A 85 -12.66 -9.44 -0.34
C LYS A 85 -13.63 -8.89 0.69
N GLN A 86 -13.27 -8.89 1.98
CA GLN A 86 -14.09 -8.33 3.05
C GLN A 86 -14.23 -6.81 2.92
N LEU A 87 -13.14 -6.09 2.57
CA LEU A 87 -13.17 -4.66 2.34
C LEU A 87 -14.11 -4.30 1.19
N ILE A 88 -14.00 -5.02 0.05
CA ILE A 88 -14.88 -4.84 -1.11
C ILE A 88 -16.35 -5.06 -0.73
N GLN A 89 -16.67 -6.03 0.12
CA GLN A 89 -18.05 -6.25 0.57
C GLN A 89 -18.57 -5.10 1.44
N LYS A 90 -17.71 -4.46 2.22
CA LYS A 90 -18.05 -3.47 3.24
C LYS A 90 -18.23 -2.05 2.70
N VAL A 91 -17.47 -1.67 1.67
CA VAL A 91 -17.48 -0.30 1.12
C VAL A 91 -18.72 -0.01 0.29
N SER A 92 -19.10 1.25 0.20
CA SER A 92 -20.30 1.78 -0.46
C SER A 92 -19.98 3.04 -1.26
N LEU A 93 -20.93 3.51 -2.07
CA LEU A 93 -20.80 4.73 -2.87
C LEU A 93 -20.38 5.94 -2.01
N GLY A 94 -19.37 6.65 -2.46
CA GLY A 94 -18.84 7.86 -1.84
C GLY A 94 -17.82 7.62 -0.72
N ASP A 95 -17.56 6.37 -0.33
CA ASP A 95 -16.62 6.07 0.76
C ASP A 95 -15.19 6.45 0.39
N ILE A 96 -14.39 6.77 1.41
CA ILE A 96 -12.93 6.94 1.29
C ILE A 96 -12.26 5.68 1.82
N VAL A 97 -11.41 5.09 1.01
CA VAL A 97 -10.67 3.87 1.35
C VAL A 97 -9.18 4.16 1.42
N TYR A 98 -8.53 3.65 2.46
CA TYR A 98 -7.09 3.74 2.66
C TYR A 98 -6.51 2.34 2.86
N ILE A 99 -5.60 1.93 1.97
CA ILE A 99 -4.89 0.66 2.05
C ILE A 99 -3.43 0.98 2.30
N HIS A 100 -2.81 0.26 3.24
CA HIS A 100 -1.39 0.43 3.56
C HIS A 100 -0.76 -0.94 3.73
N PHE A 101 0.24 -1.24 2.92
CA PHE A 101 1.12 -2.37 3.07
C PHE A 101 2.49 -1.90 3.54
N SER A 102 3.05 -2.56 4.55
CA SER A 102 4.39 -2.35 5.03
C SER A 102 5.07 -3.69 5.28
N GLY A 103 6.04 -4.04 4.43
CA GLY A 103 6.67 -5.35 4.40
C GLY A 103 7.75 -5.43 3.33
N HIS A 104 8.18 -6.64 3.00
CA HIS A 104 9.05 -6.87 1.85
C HIS A 104 8.27 -6.77 0.52
N GLY A 105 8.96 -6.30 -0.52
CA GLY A 105 8.56 -6.43 -1.91
C GLY A 105 9.61 -7.24 -2.68
N GLN A 106 9.25 -7.74 -3.85
CA GLN A 106 10.16 -8.48 -4.73
C GLN A 106 9.72 -8.33 -6.19
N SER A 107 10.68 -8.17 -7.10
CA SER A 107 10.39 -8.32 -8.52
C SER A 107 10.12 -9.79 -8.83
N TYR A 108 9.06 -10.06 -9.55
CA TYR A 108 8.62 -11.38 -9.95
C TYR A 108 8.72 -11.50 -11.48
N GLU A 109 9.24 -12.63 -12.00
CA GLU A 109 9.33 -12.81 -13.45
C GLU A 109 7.94 -12.76 -14.08
N ASP A 110 7.73 -11.82 -15.00
CA ASP A 110 6.50 -11.73 -15.79
C ASP A 110 6.33 -12.98 -16.67
N LEU A 111 5.32 -13.76 -16.33
CA LEU A 111 4.97 -14.99 -17.05
C LEU A 111 3.79 -14.78 -17.99
N SER A 112 3.10 -13.64 -17.89
CA SER A 112 1.97 -13.25 -18.75
C SER A 112 2.44 -12.54 -20.03
N GLY A 113 3.58 -11.83 -19.97
CA GLY A 113 4.24 -11.17 -21.09
C GLY A 113 3.68 -9.77 -21.36
N ASP A 114 3.04 -9.13 -20.40
CA ASP A 114 2.48 -7.79 -20.52
C ASP A 114 3.43 -6.70 -19.99
N GLU A 115 4.44 -7.06 -19.16
CA GLU A 115 5.42 -6.12 -18.68
C GLU A 115 6.59 -5.90 -19.66
N SER A 116 6.82 -4.63 -20.00
CA SER A 116 7.82 -4.24 -21.00
C SER A 116 9.27 -4.57 -20.61
N ASP A 117 9.55 -4.82 -19.33
CA ASP A 117 10.85 -5.23 -18.83
C ASP A 117 10.91 -6.71 -18.44
N GLY A 118 9.76 -7.39 -18.48
CA GLY A 118 9.64 -8.81 -18.19
C GLY A 118 9.61 -9.11 -16.70
N TRP A 119 9.19 -8.15 -15.84
CA TRP A 119 9.10 -8.30 -14.40
C TRP A 119 7.86 -7.59 -13.84
N ASP A 120 7.04 -8.34 -13.12
CA ASP A 120 5.98 -7.85 -12.25
C ASP A 120 6.56 -7.36 -10.92
N GLU A 121 5.81 -6.55 -10.21
CA GLU A 121 6.09 -6.15 -8.85
C GLU A 121 5.19 -6.91 -7.87
N ALA A 122 5.79 -7.48 -6.82
CA ALA A 122 5.05 -8.27 -5.85
C ALA A 122 5.20 -7.73 -4.42
N ILE A 123 4.11 -7.67 -3.69
CA ILE A 123 4.18 -7.63 -2.23
C ILE A 123 4.43 -9.05 -1.70
N VAL A 124 5.19 -9.15 -0.60
CA VAL A 124 5.60 -10.42 -0.01
C VAL A 124 4.79 -10.70 1.25
N PRO A 125 3.79 -11.60 1.20
CA PRO A 125 3.07 -12.07 2.38
C PRO A 125 3.95 -12.85 3.37
N TYR A 126 3.46 -13.00 4.59
CA TYR A 126 4.14 -13.72 5.67
C TYR A 126 4.61 -15.13 5.28
N ASP A 127 3.84 -15.85 4.47
CA ASP A 127 4.07 -17.23 4.06
C ASP A 127 4.72 -17.37 2.67
N ALA A 128 5.25 -16.28 2.10
CA ALA A 128 6.01 -16.31 0.87
C ALA A 128 7.50 -16.59 1.14
N ARG A 129 8.16 -17.33 0.23
CA ARG A 129 9.62 -17.53 0.23
C ARG A 129 10.29 -16.57 -0.76
N ASN A 130 11.55 -16.26 -0.55
CA ASN A 130 12.27 -15.30 -1.38
C ASN A 130 12.84 -15.86 -2.68
N MET A 131 12.67 -17.17 -2.96
CA MET A 131 13.15 -17.82 -4.17
C MET A 131 12.23 -18.95 -4.65
N TYR A 132 12.26 -19.19 -5.95
CA TYR A 132 11.61 -20.34 -6.57
C TYR A 132 12.30 -21.65 -6.18
N ILE A 133 11.56 -22.65 -5.76
CA ILE A 133 12.04 -23.98 -5.40
C ILE A 133 11.08 -25.01 -5.97
N LYS A 134 11.46 -25.64 -7.07
CA LYS A 134 10.62 -26.61 -7.79
C LYS A 134 10.08 -27.70 -6.87
N GLY A 135 8.76 -27.90 -6.88
CA GLY A 135 8.07 -28.89 -6.07
C GLY A 135 7.91 -28.54 -4.57
N ILE A 136 8.46 -27.39 -4.13
CA ILE A 136 8.33 -26.92 -2.73
C ILE A 136 7.63 -25.58 -2.67
N TYR A 137 8.13 -24.59 -3.43
CA TYR A 137 7.55 -23.26 -3.49
C TYR A 137 7.71 -22.65 -4.89
N GLU A 138 6.61 -22.49 -5.58
CA GLU A 138 6.56 -22.04 -6.97
C GLU A 138 5.92 -20.65 -7.12
N GLY A 139 5.87 -19.87 -6.03
CA GLY A 139 5.45 -18.47 -6.04
C GLY A 139 3.98 -18.21 -5.70
N SER A 140 3.18 -19.23 -5.38
CA SER A 140 1.73 -19.12 -5.15
C SER A 140 1.31 -18.13 -4.05
N ASN A 141 2.22 -17.80 -3.14
CA ASN A 141 1.97 -16.88 -2.04
C ASN A 141 2.47 -15.45 -2.29
N HIS A 142 3.10 -15.15 -3.43
CA HIS A 142 3.30 -13.76 -3.85
C HIS A 142 1.95 -13.16 -4.27
N ILE A 143 1.77 -11.87 -4.07
CA ILE A 143 0.63 -11.12 -4.58
C ILE A 143 1.19 -10.08 -5.52
N LEU A 144 0.97 -10.30 -6.82
CA LEU A 144 1.46 -9.45 -7.89
C LEU A 144 0.64 -8.18 -7.98
N ASP A 145 1.19 -7.15 -8.57
CA ASP A 145 0.54 -5.88 -8.89
C ASP A 145 -0.73 -6.10 -9.73
N ASP A 146 -0.72 -6.99 -10.71
CA ASP A 146 -1.89 -7.42 -11.47
C ASP A 146 -3.05 -7.89 -10.57
N GLU A 147 -2.74 -8.72 -9.56
CA GLU A 147 -3.76 -9.17 -8.60
C GLU A 147 -4.26 -8.01 -7.75
N LEU A 148 -3.37 -7.09 -7.34
CA LEU A 148 -3.73 -5.90 -6.59
C LEU A 148 -4.62 -4.96 -7.41
N GLU A 149 -4.33 -4.77 -8.70
CA GLU A 149 -5.14 -3.97 -9.62
C GLU A 149 -6.59 -4.47 -9.71
N ILE A 150 -6.81 -5.79 -9.73
CA ILE A 150 -8.16 -6.38 -9.70
C ILE A 150 -8.91 -5.93 -8.44
N TYR A 151 -8.28 -5.96 -7.27
CA TYR A 151 -8.91 -5.50 -6.03
C TYR A 151 -9.14 -3.99 -6.04
N PHE A 152 -8.17 -3.20 -6.52
CA PHE A 152 -8.30 -1.75 -6.60
C PHE A 152 -9.44 -1.36 -7.55
N ALA A 153 -9.54 -1.97 -8.71
CA ALA A 153 -10.62 -1.74 -9.66
C ALA A 153 -11.99 -2.08 -9.06
N ALA A 154 -12.11 -3.20 -8.34
CA ALA A 154 -13.35 -3.60 -7.68
C ALA A 154 -13.78 -2.61 -6.58
N ILE A 155 -12.83 -2.10 -5.79
CA ILE A 155 -13.09 -1.07 -4.78
C ILE A 155 -13.52 0.24 -5.46
N ARG A 156 -12.77 0.71 -6.47
CA ARG A 156 -13.05 1.95 -7.21
C ARG A 156 -14.43 1.95 -7.85
N ASN A 157 -14.81 0.83 -8.47
CA ASN A 157 -16.15 0.67 -9.04
C ASN A 157 -17.24 0.77 -7.96
N LYS A 158 -17.00 0.20 -6.80
CA LYS A 158 -18.00 0.14 -5.73
C LYS A 158 -18.18 1.46 -4.98
N ILE A 159 -17.08 2.21 -4.76
CA ILE A 159 -17.16 3.52 -4.11
C ILE A 159 -17.50 4.64 -5.10
N GLY A 160 -17.41 4.41 -6.40
CA GLY A 160 -17.88 5.30 -7.46
C GLY A 160 -17.21 6.67 -7.48
N GLU A 161 -17.62 7.53 -8.41
CA GLU A 161 -16.94 8.82 -8.72
C GLU A 161 -16.75 9.76 -7.51
N LYS A 162 -17.63 9.69 -6.51
CA LYS A 162 -17.56 10.52 -5.30
C LYS A 162 -16.66 9.94 -4.22
N GLY A 163 -16.25 8.68 -4.35
CA GLY A 163 -15.30 8.01 -3.46
C GLY A 163 -13.86 8.31 -3.83
N PHE A 164 -12.94 7.85 -2.98
CA PHE A 164 -11.51 7.94 -3.27
C PHE A 164 -10.75 6.76 -2.65
N LEU A 165 -9.79 6.21 -3.40
CA LEU A 165 -8.92 5.13 -2.95
C LEU A 165 -7.48 5.63 -2.79
N TYR A 166 -6.94 5.51 -1.58
CA TYR A 166 -5.52 5.64 -1.31
C TYR A 166 -4.88 4.28 -1.13
N VAL A 167 -3.75 4.06 -1.78
CA VAL A 167 -2.91 2.88 -1.63
C VAL A 167 -1.50 3.33 -1.28
N VAL A 168 -0.93 2.76 -0.23
CA VAL A 168 0.45 3.02 0.21
C VAL A 168 1.20 1.71 0.26
N LEU A 169 2.33 1.65 -0.45
CA LEU A 169 3.22 0.49 -0.51
C LEU A 169 4.58 0.90 0.07
N ASP A 170 4.78 0.66 1.37
CA ASP A 170 6.08 0.86 2.02
C ASP A 170 6.89 -0.45 1.96
N ALA A 171 7.26 -0.76 0.74
CA ALA A 171 8.03 -1.94 0.33
C ALA A 171 9.06 -1.54 -0.73
N CYS A 172 9.88 -2.47 -1.15
CA CYS A 172 10.87 -2.27 -2.22
C CYS A 172 11.05 -3.55 -3.03
N HIS A 173 11.19 -3.41 -4.33
CA HIS A 173 11.45 -4.54 -5.23
C HIS A 173 12.95 -4.77 -5.41
N MET A 174 13.79 -3.86 -4.89
CA MET A 174 15.24 -3.97 -4.84
C MET A 174 15.73 -4.22 -3.41
N GLY A 175 16.58 -5.22 -3.27
CA GLY A 175 17.44 -5.41 -2.11
C GLY A 175 18.89 -5.18 -2.54
N GLY A 176 19.57 -4.40 -1.79
CA GLY A 176 20.98 -4.13 -1.97
C GLY A 176 21.35 -2.96 -1.11
N ALA A 177 22.24 -3.15 -0.15
CA ALA A 177 22.78 -2.07 0.65
C ALA A 177 23.66 -1.16 -0.22
N SER A 178 23.05 -0.25 -0.97
CA SER A 178 23.81 0.89 -1.45
C SER A 178 23.95 1.87 -0.29
N ARG A 179 24.88 1.58 0.59
CA ARG A 179 25.26 2.41 1.72
C ARG A 179 25.74 3.77 1.22
N GLY A 180 25.10 4.84 1.69
CA GLY A 180 25.78 6.12 1.82
C GLY A 180 26.86 5.97 2.90
N ASP A 181 27.89 6.82 2.91
CA ASP A 181 29.01 6.78 3.85
C ASP A 181 28.58 6.42 5.27
N GLU A 182 29.04 5.26 5.74
CA GLU A 182 28.71 4.76 7.06
C GLU A 182 29.63 5.35 8.09
N THR A 183 29.01 5.94 9.11
CA THR A 183 29.69 6.27 10.36
C THR A 183 28.92 5.83 11.60
N ASP A 184 27.84 5.08 11.48
CA ASP A 184 27.07 4.65 12.65
C ASP A 184 26.90 3.13 12.72
N ASP A 185 27.06 2.57 13.94
CA ASP A 185 26.86 1.17 14.35
C ASP A 185 25.38 0.69 14.23
N ASP A 186 24.52 1.41 13.50
CA ASP A 186 23.11 1.06 13.36
C ASP A 186 22.92 -0.06 12.32
N GLU A 187 22.18 -1.08 12.72
CA GLU A 187 21.76 -2.18 11.85
C GLU A 187 20.87 -1.67 10.72
N ILE A 188 21.16 -2.06 9.47
CA ILE A 188 20.40 -1.63 8.30
C ILE A 188 19.38 -2.70 7.91
N PHE A 189 18.10 -2.30 7.92
CA PHE A 189 17.00 -3.14 7.48
C PHE A 189 16.49 -2.67 6.12
N VAL A 190 16.50 -3.58 5.13
CA VAL A 190 16.07 -3.32 3.74
C VAL A 190 14.78 -4.10 3.45
N ARG A 191 13.82 -3.44 2.79
CA ARG A 191 12.47 -3.97 2.55
C ARG A 191 12.29 -4.61 1.18
N GLY A 192 13.32 -5.28 0.67
CA GLY A 192 13.28 -5.93 -0.65
C GLY A 192 14.38 -6.94 -0.85
N SER A 193 14.51 -7.43 -2.09
CA SER A 193 15.53 -8.37 -2.51
C SER A 193 16.18 -7.90 -3.82
N ASP A 194 17.52 -8.03 -3.92
CA ASP A 194 18.26 -7.85 -5.18
C ASP A 194 18.08 -9.03 -6.15
N LYS A 195 17.41 -10.08 -5.68
CA LYS A 195 17.09 -11.26 -6.48
C LYS A 195 15.62 -11.23 -6.84
N GLY A 196 15.33 -11.19 -8.13
CA GLY A 196 13.99 -11.44 -8.63
C GLY A 196 13.54 -12.87 -8.33
N PHE A 197 12.27 -13.08 -8.10
CA PHE A 197 11.66 -14.39 -8.05
C PHE A 197 11.46 -14.90 -9.49
N SER A 198 12.16 -15.95 -9.89
CA SER A 198 12.14 -16.43 -11.28
C SER A 198 12.10 -17.94 -11.36
N PRO A 199 11.03 -18.54 -11.91
CA PRO A 199 10.99 -19.95 -12.28
C PRO A 199 12.04 -20.33 -13.34
N ASN A 200 12.40 -19.39 -14.21
CA ASN A 200 13.31 -19.60 -15.34
C ASN A 200 14.75 -19.17 -15.03
N GLN A 201 15.05 -18.85 -13.76
CA GLN A 201 16.38 -18.42 -13.30
C GLN A 201 16.87 -17.15 -14.03
N LYS A 202 15.95 -16.29 -14.46
CA LYS A 202 16.31 -14.98 -15.02
C LYS A 202 16.93 -14.11 -13.92
N ARG A 203 17.95 -13.36 -14.31
CA ARG A 203 18.54 -12.35 -13.43
C ARG A 203 17.73 -11.07 -13.53
N TYR A 204 17.24 -10.58 -12.40
CA TYR A 204 16.63 -9.26 -12.32
C TYR A 204 17.69 -8.18 -12.55
N ILE A 205 17.41 -7.27 -13.49
CA ILE A 205 18.21 -6.06 -13.75
C ILE A 205 17.22 -4.91 -13.81
N PRO A 206 17.20 -4.05 -12.77
CA PRO A 206 16.22 -2.98 -12.71
C PRO A 206 16.42 -1.96 -13.83
N LYS A 207 15.34 -1.54 -14.45
CA LYS A 207 15.36 -0.41 -15.38
C LYS A 207 15.37 0.90 -14.58
N ILE A 208 16.24 1.82 -14.99
CA ILE A 208 16.26 3.16 -14.42
C ILE A 208 15.10 3.96 -14.99
N ASP A 209 14.05 4.10 -14.23
CA ASP A 209 12.92 4.98 -14.54
C ASP A 209 12.99 6.25 -13.69
N ARG A 210 13.11 7.39 -14.34
CA ARG A 210 13.18 8.72 -13.71
C ARG A 210 11.87 9.48 -13.80
N ARG A 211 10.80 8.87 -14.32
CA ARG A 211 9.49 9.53 -14.36
C ARG A 211 9.07 9.94 -12.96
N GLY A 212 8.43 11.08 -12.86
CA GLY A 212 7.89 11.60 -11.61
C GLY A 212 6.53 10.99 -11.27
N ASN A 213 5.53 11.85 -11.10
CA ASN A 213 4.16 11.38 -10.93
C ASN A 213 3.63 10.78 -12.23
N MET A 214 2.97 9.64 -12.12
CA MET A 214 2.30 8.99 -13.24
C MET A 214 0.79 9.22 -13.18
N LEU A 215 0.16 9.32 -14.34
CA LEU A 215 -1.30 9.44 -14.42
C LEU A 215 -1.90 8.06 -14.67
N VAL A 216 -2.78 7.67 -13.77
CA VAL A 216 -3.59 6.44 -13.90
C VAL A 216 -4.87 6.78 -14.65
N SER A 217 -5.25 5.94 -15.58
CA SER A 217 -6.51 6.09 -16.31
C SER A 217 -7.71 5.90 -15.37
N LYS A 218 -8.79 6.63 -15.67
CA LYS A 218 -10.05 6.55 -14.92
C LYS A 218 -11.17 6.20 -15.88
N SER A 219 -11.80 5.06 -15.67
CA SER A 219 -13.02 4.70 -16.39
C SER A 219 -14.22 5.45 -15.82
N SER A 220 -15.24 5.68 -16.67
CA SER A 220 -16.50 6.30 -16.24
C SER A 220 -17.14 5.52 -15.08
N GLY A 221 -17.62 6.21 -14.07
CA GLY A 221 -18.23 5.62 -12.88
C GLY A 221 -17.26 5.18 -11.78
N GLN A 222 -15.94 5.14 -12.04
CA GLN A 222 -14.95 4.79 -11.05
C GLN A 222 -14.55 5.97 -10.16
N SER A 223 -14.09 5.66 -8.94
CA SER A 223 -13.46 6.66 -8.06
C SER A 223 -12.07 7.06 -8.56
N GLY A 224 -11.58 8.19 -8.07
CA GLY A 224 -10.16 8.50 -8.10
C GLY A 224 -9.35 7.49 -7.29
N ILE A 225 -8.07 7.34 -7.67
CA ILE A 225 -7.07 6.55 -6.94
C ILE A 225 -5.77 7.35 -6.83
N CYS A 226 -5.06 7.13 -5.73
CA CYS A 226 -3.68 7.55 -5.57
C CYS A 226 -2.88 6.41 -4.94
N ILE A 227 -1.88 5.91 -5.67
CA ILE A 227 -0.92 4.91 -5.23
C ILE A 227 0.37 5.64 -4.88
N ILE A 228 0.94 5.32 -3.73
CA ILE A 228 2.14 5.95 -3.20
C ILE A 228 3.12 4.85 -2.82
N GLU A 229 4.27 4.85 -3.45
CA GLU A 229 5.33 3.87 -3.23
C GLU A 229 6.53 4.52 -2.55
N ALA A 230 7.22 3.76 -1.71
CA ALA A 230 8.32 4.27 -0.90
C ALA A 230 9.55 4.64 -1.72
N CYS A 231 9.76 3.98 -2.85
CA CYS A 231 10.92 4.18 -3.72
C CYS A 231 10.63 3.73 -5.15
N ARG A 232 11.51 4.06 -6.06
CA ARG A 232 11.48 3.56 -7.43
C ARG A 232 11.97 2.12 -7.48
N SER A 233 11.57 1.37 -8.51
CA SER A 233 11.91 -0.03 -8.71
C SER A 233 13.42 -0.33 -8.66
N TYR A 234 14.28 0.63 -9.06
CA TYR A 234 15.74 0.52 -9.01
C TYR A 234 16.41 1.10 -7.74
N GLN A 235 15.62 1.57 -6.78
CA GLN A 235 16.10 2.14 -5.53
C GLN A 235 15.83 1.20 -4.36
N THR A 236 16.59 1.36 -3.28
CA THR A 236 16.42 0.60 -2.05
C THR A 236 15.54 1.38 -1.07
N ASN A 237 14.61 0.70 -0.42
CA ASN A 237 13.86 1.21 0.72
C ASN A 237 14.49 0.68 2.02
N ALA A 238 15.29 1.51 2.67
CA ALA A 238 15.90 1.20 3.96
C ALA A 238 15.11 1.83 5.10
N GLU A 239 14.97 1.11 6.21
CA GLU A 239 14.29 1.62 7.41
C GLU A 239 15.09 2.74 8.06
N ILE A 240 14.38 3.67 8.68
CA ILE A 240 14.96 4.75 9.49
C ILE A 240 14.73 4.48 10.98
N LYS A 241 15.75 4.75 11.79
CA LYS A 241 15.62 4.71 13.24
C LYS A 241 15.15 6.06 13.77
N GLN A 242 14.09 6.05 14.57
CA GLN A 242 13.54 7.25 15.18
C GLN A 242 13.19 7.00 16.65
N SER A 243 13.84 7.72 17.54
CA SER A 243 13.67 7.55 19.00
C SER A 243 13.81 6.08 19.44
N GLY A 244 14.80 5.36 18.90
CA GLY A 244 15.09 3.96 19.25
C GLY A 244 14.22 2.91 18.54
N THR A 245 13.28 3.31 17.70
CA THR A 245 12.38 2.42 16.96
C THR A 245 12.59 2.55 15.46
N TYR A 246 12.59 1.43 14.73
CA TYR A 246 12.71 1.41 13.28
C TYR A 246 11.36 1.51 12.60
N TYR A 247 11.32 2.28 11.50
CA TYR A 247 10.14 2.52 10.66
C TYR A 247 10.52 2.57 9.18
N GLY A 248 9.57 2.22 8.33
CA GLY A 248 9.63 2.59 6.92
C GLY A 248 9.54 4.10 6.75
N PRO A 249 10.41 4.70 5.93
CA PRO A 249 10.43 6.14 5.77
C PRO A 249 9.11 6.71 5.29
N LEU A 250 8.48 6.06 4.30
CA LEU A 250 7.19 6.52 3.77
C LEU A 250 6.11 6.53 4.86
N SER A 251 5.97 5.44 5.61
CA SER A 251 5.03 5.32 6.72
C SER A 251 5.26 6.37 7.80
N TYR A 252 6.52 6.59 8.15
CA TYR A 252 6.88 7.60 9.15
C TYR A 252 6.46 9.00 8.72
N TYR A 253 6.79 9.42 7.49
CA TYR A 253 6.46 10.76 7.01
C TYR A 253 4.97 10.95 6.69
N ILE A 254 4.26 9.91 6.26
CA ILE A 254 2.80 9.93 6.15
C ILE A 254 2.17 10.19 7.53
N ASN A 255 2.60 9.48 8.56
CA ASN A 255 2.09 9.72 9.92
C ASN A 255 2.35 11.17 10.37
N GLN A 256 3.52 11.75 10.10
CA GLN A 256 3.81 13.13 10.47
C GLN A 256 2.87 14.10 9.73
N SER A 257 2.66 13.90 8.43
CA SER A 257 1.75 14.72 7.62
C SER A 257 0.30 14.65 8.12
N LEU A 258 -0.21 13.45 8.33
CA LEU A 258 -1.61 13.21 8.69
C LEU A 258 -1.97 13.61 10.13
N LYS A 259 -1.00 13.95 10.99
CA LYS A 259 -1.27 14.56 12.30
C LYS A 259 -1.91 15.94 12.20
N SER A 260 -1.62 16.67 11.14
CA SER A 260 -2.08 18.06 10.94
C SER A 260 -2.93 18.25 9.69
N ILE A 261 -2.84 17.35 8.71
CA ILE A 261 -3.56 17.46 7.44
C ILE A 261 -4.62 16.36 7.35
N PRO A 262 -5.91 16.72 7.19
CA PRO A 262 -6.97 15.72 7.06
C PRO A 262 -6.85 14.92 5.77
N LEU A 263 -7.02 13.61 5.85
CA LEU A 263 -7.15 12.73 4.70
C LEU A 263 -8.59 12.82 4.18
N THR A 264 -8.71 13.41 2.99
CA THR A 264 -9.97 13.62 2.26
C THR A 264 -9.80 13.05 0.85
N THR A 265 -10.53 13.54 -0.13
CA THR A 265 -10.27 13.26 -1.55
C THR A 265 -9.15 14.12 -2.15
N SER A 266 -8.63 15.09 -1.41
CA SER A 266 -7.49 15.93 -1.82
C SER A 266 -6.16 15.25 -1.52
N THR A 267 -5.23 15.29 -2.47
CA THR A 267 -3.90 14.69 -2.39
C THR A 267 -2.81 15.65 -1.90
N ASN A 268 -3.16 16.87 -1.46
CA ASN A 268 -2.20 17.91 -1.06
C ASN A 268 -1.22 17.48 0.05
N TRP A 269 -1.64 16.57 0.93
CA TRP A 269 -0.80 16.04 1.99
C TRP A 269 0.40 15.24 1.47
N ILE A 270 0.32 14.68 0.27
CA ILE A 270 1.37 13.88 -0.37
C ILE A 270 2.60 14.74 -0.68
N GLU A 271 2.38 15.98 -1.13
CA GLU A 271 3.49 16.89 -1.40
C GLU A 271 4.25 17.27 -0.11
N TYR A 272 3.56 17.31 1.02
CA TYR A 272 4.20 17.48 2.32
C TYR A 272 5.10 16.28 2.66
N VAL A 273 4.60 15.06 2.45
CA VAL A 273 5.39 13.82 2.63
C VAL A 273 6.63 13.84 1.72
N ARG A 274 6.44 14.14 0.44
CA ARG A 274 7.53 14.21 -0.54
C ARG A 274 8.63 15.19 -0.12
N LYS A 275 8.25 16.39 0.29
CA LYS A 275 9.21 17.41 0.76
C LYS A 275 9.97 16.95 2.01
N ALA A 276 9.28 16.32 2.95
CA ALA A 276 9.89 15.83 4.17
C ALA A 276 10.87 14.68 3.91
N MET A 277 10.51 13.72 3.06
CA MET A 277 11.41 12.63 2.64
C MET A 277 12.64 13.17 1.89
N ASN A 278 12.46 14.11 0.96
CA ASN A 278 13.56 14.71 0.20
C ASN A 278 14.51 15.54 1.08
N ALA A 279 14.04 16.07 2.20
CA ALA A 279 14.86 16.82 3.16
C ALA A 279 15.67 15.92 4.11
N ASP A 280 15.30 14.65 4.24
CA ASP A 280 16.01 13.69 5.09
C ASP A 280 17.28 13.17 4.40
N LYS A 281 18.44 13.51 4.95
CA LYS A 281 19.74 13.10 4.40
C LYS A 281 19.95 11.59 4.37
N ARG A 282 19.23 10.83 5.21
CA ARG A 282 19.27 9.36 5.22
C ARG A 282 18.64 8.75 3.95
N LEU A 283 17.78 9.52 3.26
CA LEU A 283 16.99 9.08 2.10
C LEU A 283 17.49 9.65 0.76
N ILE A 284 18.75 10.10 0.70
CA ILE A 284 19.31 10.80 -0.48
C ILE A 284 19.22 9.99 -1.79
N LYS A 285 19.15 8.67 -1.70
CA LYS A 285 19.01 7.74 -2.83
C LYS A 285 17.62 7.11 -2.94
N GLN A 286 16.64 7.62 -2.21
CA GLN A 286 15.29 7.08 -2.16
C GLN A 286 14.28 8.18 -2.51
N ASN A 287 13.47 7.96 -3.54
CA ASN A 287 12.46 8.90 -3.99
C ASN A 287 11.11 8.19 -4.05
N MET A 288 10.13 8.69 -3.30
CA MET A 288 8.77 8.19 -3.40
C MET A 288 8.20 8.39 -4.81
N VAL A 289 7.39 7.46 -5.25
CA VAL A 289 6.63 7.52 -6.50
C VAL A 289 5.16 7.75 -6.18
N VAL A 290 4.46 8.46 -7.05
CA VAL A 290 3.02 8.70 -6.92
C VAL A 290 2.37 8.46 -8.26
N GLU A 291 1.40 7.59 -8.26
CA GLU A 291 0.51 7.32 -9.38
C GLU A 291 -0.89 7.75 -8.99
N GLN A 292 -1.51 8.60 -9.79
CA GLN A 292 -2.84 9.09 -9.45
C GLN A 292 -3.69 9.38 -10.67
N THR A 293 -4.99 9.27 -10.49
CA THR A 293 -5.93 9.77 -11.51
C THR A 293 -5.87 11.28 -11.56
N SER A 294 -6.06 11.87 -12.76
CA SER A 294 -6.31 13.30 -12.88
C SER A 294 -7.51 13.69 -12.01
N LEU A 295 -7.33 14.73 -11.19
CA LEU A 295 -8.39 15.32 -10.37
C LEU A 295 -9.42 16.05 -11.23
#